data_260b9883fa556c2af2d67d7ed56e69ef
#
_entry.id   260b9883fa556c2af2d67d7ed56e69ef
#
_cell.length_a   1.000
_cell.length_b   1.000
_cell.length_c   1.000
_cell.angle_alpha   90.00
_cell.angle_beta   90.00
_cell.angle_gamma   90.00
#
_symmetry.space_group_name_H-M   'P 1'
#
loop_
_entity.id
_entity.type
_entity.pdbx_description
1 polymer ?
#
loop_
_entity_poly.entity_id
_entity_poly.type
_entity_poly.pdbx_seq_one_letter_code
_entity_poly.pdbx_strand_id
1 'polypeptide(L)'
;GSLVLLVGGGLMVRSVVTMLNTDLGFDPAGLHASRIMLRARNYPDPAAYRSFHERFVSSVSAVTGSQVVFSSWPPFVPPPEHLIEPDAGEAGISGGAISVSAGYFATFGITVTQGREFSVEEASAEAPVAVISETLARRLWPAGGALGRRVRDIAVTQGGSTPGPWRTGGGIGGEVRQTYDDRQRSDLYMPRTPDGRFGTFYVRSHLPGPVLSDQLQRVGEEIDRDAVINPLRLVEHDDQTLAGTRFLTWMLAGFAAIATFLAMLGIYGVTAYAVQ
;
A
#
# COMPACT_ATOMS: atom_id res chain seq x y z
N GLY A 1 -30.51 -27.27 -8.30
CA GLY A 1 -29.81 -26.18 -9.07
C GLY A 1 -29.92 -24.83 -8.42
N SER A 2 -31.12 -24.36 -8.07
CA SER A 2 -31.39 -22.99 -7.55
C SER A 2 -30.76 -22.69 -6.19
N LEU A 3 -30.68 -23.65 -5.27
CA LEU A 3 -30.06 -23.49 -3.97
C LEU A 3 -28.57 -23.17 -4.08
N VAL A 4 -27.86 -23.81 -4.99
CA VAL A 4 -26.41 -23.58 -5.21
C VAL A 4 -26.15 -22.16 -5.74
N LEU A 5 -27.00 -21.68 -6.66
CA LEU A 5 -26.92 -20.34 -7.20
C LEU A 5 -27.22 -19.26 -6.14
N LEU A 6 -28.17 -19.54 -5.25
CA LEU A 6 -28.54 -18.62 -4.16
C LEU A 6 -27.44 -18.53 -3.10
N VAL A 7 -26.83 -19.66 -2.74
CA VAL A 7 -25.68 -19.72 -1.82
C VAL A 7 -24.45 -19.04 -2.46
N GLY A 8 -24.16 -19.33 -3.73
CA GLY A 8 -23.06 -18.71 -4.47
C GLY A 8 -23.22 -17.21 -4.59
N GLY A 9 -24.41 -16.71 -4.92
CA GLY A 9 -24.72 -15.29 -4.97
C GLY A 9 -24.60 -14.61 -3.60
N GLY A 10 -25.10 -15.25 -2.55
CA GLY A 10 -24.98 -14.74 -1.18
C GLY A 10 -23.54 -14.65 -0.70
N LEU A 11 -22.69 -15.63 -1.01
CA LEU A 11 -21.27 -15.60 -0.70
C LEU A 11 -20.53 -14.50 -1.47
N MET A 12 -20.87 -14.26 -2.74
CA MET A 12 -20.29 -13.17 -3.52
C MET A 12 -20.67 -11.78 -2.96
N VAL A 13 -21.95 -11.57 -2.66
CA VAL A 13 -22.39 -10.31 -2.03
C VAL A 13 -21.67 -10.10 -0.70
N ARG A 14 -21.57 -11.13 0.13
CA ARG A 14 -20.83 -11.07 1.39
C ARG A 14 -19.34 -10.73 1.17
N SER A 15 -18.71 -11.34 0.18
CA SER A 15 -17.31 -11.08 -0.18
C SER A 15 -17.11 -9.61 -0.58
N VAL A 16 -17.99 -9.07 -1.43
CA VAL A 16 -17.92 -7.66 -1.86
C VAL A 16 -18.16 -6.71 -0.68
N VAL A 17 -19.15 -6.98 0.17
CA VAL A 17 -19.40 -6.15 1.36
C VAL A 17 -18.22 -6.20 2.33
N THR A 18 -17.61 -7.36 2.53
CA THR A 18 -16.40 -7.49 3.36
C THR A 18 -15.25 -6.67 2.77
N MET A 19 -15.07 -6.72 1.46
CA MET A 19 -14.05 -5.97 0.72
C MET A 19 -14.23 -4.45 0.90
N LEU A 20 -15.46 -3.95 0.78
CA LEU A 20 -15.79 -2.53 0.93
C LEU A 20 -15.64 -2.01 2.36
N ASN A 21 -15.78 -2.88 3.36
CA ASN A 21 -15.69 -2.53 4.78
C ASN A 21 -14.34 -2.92 5.40
N THR A 22 -13.37 -3.37 4.60
CA THR A 22 -12.05 -3.74 5.12
C THR A 22 -11.30 -2.50 5.54
N ASP A 23 -10.88 -2.46 6.80
CA ASP A 23 -9.98 -1.43 7.31
C ASP A 23 -8.62 -1.58 6.60
N LEU A 24 -8.21 -0.55 5.90
CA LEU A 24 -6.95 -0.53 5.11
C LEU A 24 -5.72 -0.37 6.00
N GLY A 25 -5.91 -0.09 7.29
CA GLY A 25 -4.82 0.21 8.22
C GLY A 25 -4.22 1.60 8.02
N PHE A 26 -4.77 2.39 7.09
CA PHE A 26 -4.41 3.79 6.88
C PHE A 26 -5.62 4.58 6.36
N ASP A 27 -5.56 5.91 6.50
CA ASP A 27 -6.60 6.82 6.04
C ASP A 27 -6.35 7.25 4.58
N PRO A 28 -7.15 6.80 3.60
CA PRO A 28 -7.01 7.19 2.21
C PRO A 28 -7.58 8.59 1.91
N ALA A 29 -8.36 9.20 2.81
CA ALA A 29 -9.05 10.45 2.55
C ALA A 29 -8.06 11.60 2.29
N GLY A 30 -8.19 12.25 1.14
CA GLY A 30 -7.31 13.33 0.73
C GLY A 30 -5.84 12.93 0.49
N LEU A 31 -5.51 11.65 0.52
CA LEU A 31 -4.18 11.16 0.21
C LEU A 31 -4.03 10.99 -1.31
N HIS A 32 -3.08 11.72 -1.89
CA HIS A 32 -2.76 11.65 -3.30
C HIS A 32 -1.38 11.05 -3.50
N ALA A 33 -1.24 10.22 -4.52
CA ALA A 33 0.02 9.62 -4.89
C ALA A 33 0.48 10.11 -6.25
N SER A 34 1.79 10.26 -6.43
CA SER A 34 2.42 10.55 -7.71
C SER A 34 3.65 9.70 -7.90
N ARG A 35 3.71 9.00 -9.02
CA ARG A 35 4.92 8.28 -9.41
C ARG A 35 5.81 9.19 -10.23
N ILE A 36 7.05 9.34 -9.80
CA ILE A 36 8.09 10.06 -10.53
C ILE A 36 8.98 9.06 -11.24
N MET A 37 9.26 9.36 -12.50
CA MET A 37 10.21 8.62 -13.31
C MET A 37 11.17 9.59 -13.97
N LEU A 38 12.46 9.48 -13.61
CA LEU A 38 13.53 10.32 -14.11
C LEU A 38 14.31 9.62 -15.21
N ARG A 39 14.75 10.37 -16.23
CA ARG A 39 15.55 9.83 -17.32
C ARG A 39 17.01 9.68 -16.88
N ALA A 40 17.53 8.45 -16.92
CA ALA A 40 18.89 8.14 -16.44
C ALA A 40 19.98 9.01 -17.05
N ARG A 41 19.81 9.46 -18.30
CA ARG A 41 20.79 10.33 -18.98
C ARG A 41 21.01 11.69 -18.29
N ASN A 42 19.99 12.19 -17.56
CA ASN A 42 20.05 13.50 -16.89
C ASN A 42 20.59 13.37 -15.45
N TYR A 43 20.73 12.14 -14.93
CA TYR A 43 21.09 11.87 -13.55
C TYR A 43 22.21 10.83 -13.51
N PRO A 44 23.48 11.28 -13.51
CA PRO A 44 24.63 10.38 -13.62
C PRO A 44 24.88 9.54 -12.37
N ASP A 45 24.39 9.97 -11.21
CA ASP A 45 24.66 9.36 -9.91
C ASP A 45 23.46 9.48 -8.95
N PRO A 46 23.47 8.74 -7.83
CA PRO A 46 22.42 8.81 -6.81
C PRO A 46 22.26 10.20 -6.17
N ALA A 47 23.30 11.02 -6.10
CA ALA A 47 23.23 12.36 -5.51
C ALA A 47 22.40 13.31 -6.39
N ALA A 48 22.51 13.18 -7.72
CA ALA A 48 21.69 13.93 -8.67
C ALA A 48 20.21 13.59 -8.53
N TYR A 49 19.85 12.30 -8.37
CA TYR A 49 18.47 11.89 -8.09
C TYR A 49 17.97 12.47 -6.77
N ARG A 50 18.78 12.38 -5.71
CA ARG A 50 18.45 12.92 -4.39
C ARG A 50 18.16 14.41 -4.46
N SER A 51 19.02 15.18 -5.12
CA SER A 51 18.83 16.62 -5.30
C SER A 51 17.53 16.97 -6.05
N PHE A 52 17.14 16.19 -7.06
CA PHE A 52 15.84 16.35 -7.71
C PHE A 52 14.70 16.13 -6.72
N HIS A 53 14.73 15.01 -6.00
CA HIS A 53 13.67 14.63 -5.08
C HIS A 53 13.52 15.63 -3.92
N GLU A 54 14.61 16.14 -3.36
CA GLU A 54 14.60 17.17 -2.32
C GLU A 54 13.96 18.46 -2.82
N ARG A 55 14.33 18.92 -4.03
CA ARG A 55 13.71 20.10 -4.64
C ARG A 55 12.23 19.86 -4.93
N PHE A 56 11.88 18.70 -5.45
CA PHE A 56 10.48 18.36 -5.71
C PHE A 56 9.64 18.37 -4.44
N VAL A 57 10.09 17.70 -3.39
CA VAL A 57 9.42 17.66 -2.08
C VAL A 57 9.25 19.08 -1.52
N SER A 58 10.30 19.90 -1.52
CA SER A 58 10.24 21.27 -0.98
C SER A 58 9.29 22.17 -1.78
N SER A 59 9.32 22.09 -3.12
CA SER A 59 8.45 22.89 -3.98
C SER A 59 6.99 22.47 -3.85
N VAL A 60 6.70 21.16 -3.84
CA VAL A 60 5.32 20.66 -3.64
C VAL A 60 4.81 21.03 -2.26
N SER A 61 5.62 20.90 -1.22
CA SER A 61 5.23 21.30 0.15
C SER A 61 4.93 22.79 0.24
N ALA A 62 5.69 23.63 -0.45
CA ALA A 62 5.47 25.09 -0.49
C ALA A 62 4.15 25.45 -1.19
N VAL A 63 3.79 24.75 -2.28
CA VAL A 63 2.57 25.01 -3.06
C VAL A 63 1.32 24.45 -2.36
N THR A 64 1.44 23.27 -1.77
CA THR A 64 0.28 22.58 -1.16
C THR A 64 0.08 22.91 0.32
N GLY A 65 1.09 23.46 0.99
CA GLY A 65 1.12 23.63 2.45
C GLY A 65 1.14 22.30 3.23
N SER A 66 1.41 21.19 2.53
CA SER A 66 1.32 19.84 3.10
C SER A 66 2.67 19.13 3.08
N GLN A 67 2.86 18.22 4.02
CA GLN A 67 4.03 17.36 4.01
C GLN A 67 3.95 16.38 2.85
N VAL A 68 5.06 16.26 2.12
CA VAL A 68 5.24 15.27 1.05
C VAL A 68 6.12 14.15 1.58
N VAL A 69 5.66 12.91 1.42
CA VAL A 69 6.41 11.74 1.87
C VAL A 69 6.67 10.78 0.72
N PHE A 70 7.69 9.97 0.88
CA PHE A 70 8.12 8.97 -0.10
C PHE A 70 7.91 7.57 0.44
N SER A 71 7.57 6.64 -0.47
CA SER A 71 7.68 5.21 -0.24
C SER A 71 8.29 4.52 -1.47
N SER A 72 9.19 3.59 -1.23
CA SER A 72 9.78 2.75 -2.28
C SER A 72 8.76 1.80 -2.90
N TRP A 73 7.68 1.52 -2.18
CA TRP A 73 6.64 0.61 -2.62
C TRP A 73 5.25 1.18 -2.36
N PRO A 74 4.34 1.14 -3.34
CA PRO A 74 2.99 1.67 -3.15
C PRO A 74 2.16 0.75 -2.25
N PRO A 75 1.22 1.30 -1.45
CA PRO A 75 0.22 0.51 -0.76
C PRO A 75 -0.63 -0.26 -1.80
N PHE A 76 -1.28 -1.32 -1.38
CA PHE A 76 -2.07 -2.26 -2.21
C PHE A 76 -1.28 -3.11 -3.21
N VAL A 77 0.03 -2.93 -3.30
CA VAL A 77 0.89 -3.79 -4.10
C VAL A 77 1.82 -4.52 -3.13
N PRO A 78 1.81 -5.87 -3.11
CA PRO A 78 2.74 -6.62 -2.26
C PRO A 78 4.18 -6.27 -2.61
N PRO A 79 5.01 -5.80 -1.65
CA PRO A 79 6.44 -5.58 -1.92
C PRO A 79 7.14 -6.91 -2.18
N PRO A 80 8.31 -6.88 -2.82
CA PRO A 80 9.15 -8.06 -2.95
C PRO A 80 9.39 -8.69 -1.57
N GLU A 81 9.35 -10.02 -1.53
CA GLU A 81 9.61 -10.74 -0.30
C GLU A 81 11.10 -10.71 0.03
N HIS A 82 11.39 -10.31 1.26
CA HIS A 82 12.70 -10.36 1.88
C HIS A 82 12.66 -11.36 3.04
N LEU A 83 13.79 -11.94 3.38
CA LEU A 83 13.95 -12.63 4.64
C LEU A 83 14.29 -11.58 5.70
N ILE A 84 13.47 -11.44 6.72
CA ILE A 84 13.71 -10.54 7.85
C ILE A 84 14.30 -11.36 8.99
N GLU A 85 15.55 -11.06 9.34
CA GLU A 85 16.33 -11.80 10.32
C GLU A 85 16.57 -10.99 11.59
N PRO A 86 16.25 -11.51 12.78
CA PRO A 86 16.62 -10.92 14.06
C PRO A 86 18.06 -11.26 14.43
N ASP A 87 18.70 -10.45 15.31
CA ASP A 87 20.09 -10.62 15.70
C ASP A 87 20.37 -11.74 16.71
N ALA A 88 19.34 -12.30 17.29
CA ALA A 88 19.46 -13.32 18.35
C ALA A 88 19.69 -14.75 17.83
N GLY A 89 19.96 -14.95 16.54
CA GLY A 89 20.11 -16.28 15.94
C GLY A 89 18.80 -17.05 15.80
N GLU A 90 17.67 -16.36 15.96
CA GLU A 90 16.35 -16.90 15.70
C GLU A 90 16.13 -17.00 14.18
N ALA A 91 15.25 -17.91 13.76
CA ALA A 91 14.96 -18.09 12.35
C ALA A 91 14.32 -16.82 11.75
N GLY A 92 14.85 -16.33 10.63
CA GLY A 92 14.25 -15.24 9.89
C GLY A 92 12.89 -15.63 9.30
N ILE A 93 12.05 -14.66 9.05
CA ILE A 93 10.72 -14.86 8.45
C ILE A 93 10.58 -14.05 7.17
N SER A 94 9.75 -14.53 6.24
CA SER A 94 9.42 -13.78 5.03
C SER A 94 8.55 -12.56 5.38
N GLY A 95 8.92 -11.41 4.82
CA GLY A 95 8.25 -10.14 5.03
C GLY A 95 8.59 -9.12 3.96
N GLY A 96 7.93 -7.98 3.99
CA GLY A 96 8.23 -6.83 3.13
C GLY A 96 9.32 -5.95 3.72
N ALA A 97 10.19 -5.41 2.88
CA ALA A 97 11.16 -4.39 3.24
C ALA A 97 10.84 -3.11 2.45
N ILE A 98 10.37 -2.07 3.16
CA ILE A 98 9.86 -0.85 2.55
C ILE A 98 10.67 0.35 3.04
N SER A 99 11.27 1.06 2.10
CA SER A 99 11.97 2.31 2.40
C SER A 99 10.99 3.47 2.35
N VAL A 100 10.96 4.30 3.38
CA VAL A 100 10.05 5.44 3.50
C VAL A 100 10.77 6.68 4.06
N SER A 101 10.27 7.86 3.72
CA SER A 101 10.77 9.10 4.32
C SER A 101 10.16 9.36 5.70
N ALA A 102 10.73 10.27 6.45
CA ALA A 102 10.16 10.76 7.70
C ALA A 102 8.76 11.34 7.48
N GLY A 103 7.86 11.18 8.46
CA GLY A 103 6.46 11.61 8.39
C GLY A 103 5.54 10.69 7.59
N TYR A 104 6.05 9.56 7.09
CA TYR A 104 5.25 8.59 6.35
C TYR A 104 4.04 8.09 7.16
N PHE A 105 4.28 7.66 8.39
CA PHE A 105 3.23 7.12 9.25
C PHE A 105 2.14 8.17 9.55
N ALA A 106 2.56 9.37 9.92
CA ALA A 106 1.64 10.48 10.17
C ALA A 106 0.84 10.87 8.92
N THR A 107 1.47 10.93 7.73
CA THR A 107 0.79 11.25 6.46
C THR A 107 -0.24 10.20 6.08
N PHE A 108 0.04 8.93 6.36
CA PHE A 108 -0.88 7.83 6.10
C PHE A 108 -1.92 7.61 7.21
N GLY A 109 -1.80 8.31 8.35
CA GLY A 109 -2.65 8.07 9.52
C GLY A 109 -2.39 6.73 10.19
N ILE A 110 -1.19 6.17 10.02
CA ILE A 110 -0.78 4.92 10.63
C ILE A 110 -0.30 5.20 12.05
N THR A 111 -0.88 4.54 13.03
CA THR A 111 -0.48 4.73 14.42
C THR A 111 0.79 3.95 14.74
N VAL A 112 1.81 4.62 15.28
CA VAL A 112 2.95 3.98 15.92
C VAL A 112 2.58 3.70 17.36
N THR A 113 2.38 2.42 17.70
CA THR A 113 1.82 1.99 18.99
C THR A 113 2.85 1.93 20.11
N GLN A 114 4.14 1.74 19.76
CA GLN A 114 5.25 1.74 20.71
C GLN A 114 6.47 2.43 20.08
N GLY A 115 7.24 3.15 20.89
CA GLY A 115 8.38 3.90 20.41
C GLY A 115 7.99 5.11 19.57
N ARG A 116 8.70 5.36 18.49
CA ARG A 116 8.45 6.48 17.58
C ARG A 116 8.83 6.13 16.13
N GLU A 117 8.33 6.91 15.17
CA GLU A 117 8.92 6.89 13.84
C GLU A 117 10.29 7.58 13.82
N PHE A 118 11.01 7.48 12.72
CA PHE A 118 12.31 8.15 12.54
C PHE A 118 12.15 9.64 12.22
N SER A 119 13.14 10.41 12.66
CA SER A 119 13.19 11.85 12.38
C SER A 119 13.65 12.13 10.94
N VAL A 120 13.56 13.40 10.53
CA VAL A 120 14.06 13.86 9.23
C VAL A 120 15.58 13.64 9.12
N GLU A 121 16.30 13.89 10.20
CA GLU A 121 17.76 13.70 10.27
C GLU A 121 18.14 12.23 10.14
N GLU A 122 17.39 11.35 10.83
CA GLU A 122 17.60 9.90 10.73
C GLU A 122 17.28 9.37 9.32
N ALA A 123 16.25 9.89 8.66
CA ALA A 123 15.93 9.54 7.29
C ALA A 123 17.00 10.03 6.30
N SER A 124 17.47 11.25 6.47
CA SER A 124 18.51 11.85 5.61
C SER A 124 19.87 11.17 5.77
N ALA A 125 20.21 10.75 6.99
CA ALA A 125 21.43 10.03 7.30
C ALA A 125 21.33 8.50 7.03
N GLU A 126 20.16 8.00 6.59
CA GLU A 126 19.87 6.56 6.48
C GLU A 126 20.27 5.82 7.76
N ALA A 127 19.92 6.41 8.91
CA ALA A 127 20.28 5.89 10.21
C ALA A 127 19.90 4.41 10.37
N PRO A 128 20.64 3.61 11.14
CA PRO A 128 20.38 2.20 11.33
C PRO A 128 19.21 1.95 12.31
N VAL A 129 18.07 2.57 12.03
CA VAL A 129 16.82 2.42 12.74
C VAL A 129 15.75 1.85 11.82
N ALA A 130 14.69 1.29 12.38
CA ALA A 130 13.56 0.79 11.62
C ALA A 130 12.28 0.90 12.44
N VAL A 131 11.13 0.98 11.76
CA VAL A 131 9.83 0.74 12.35
C VAL A 131 9.37 -0.65 11.89
N ILE A 132 8.89 -1.44 12.84
CA ILE A 132 8.52 -2.84 12.65
C ILE A 132 7.00 -2.92 12.72
N SER A 133 6.34 -3.60 11.77
CA SER A 133 4.90 -3.82 11.86
C SER A 133 4.56 -4.70 13.07
N GLU A 134 3.36 -4.53 13.63
CA GLU A 134 2.93 -5.31 14.79
C GLU A 134 2.96 -6.82 14.53
N THR A 135 2.57 -7.26 13.32
CA THR A 135 2.63 -8.66 12.95
C THR A 135 4.06 -9.17 12.85
N LEU A 136 4.98 -8.39 12.26
CA LEU A 136 6.39 -8.75 12.24
C LEU A 136 6.95 -8.87 13.66
N ALA A 137 6.64 -7.91 14.53
CA ALA A 137 7.08 -7.92 15.92
C ALA A 137 6.57 -9.14 16.69
N ARG A 138 5.28 -9.48 16.55
CA ARG A 138 4.68 -10.67 17.20
C ARG A 138 5.28 -11.98 16.68
N ARG A 139 5.60 -12.05 15.39
CA ARG A 139 6.14 -13.27 14.78
C ARG A 139 7.59 -13.50 15.14
N LEU A 140 8.41 -12.45 15.16
CA LEU A 140 9.82 -12.56 15.55
C LEU A 140 9.99 -12.70 17.06
N TRP A 141 9.17 -12.01 17.84
CA TRP A 141 9.28 -12.00 19.32
C TRP A 141 7.92 -12.22 19.98
N PRO A 142 7.42 -13.48 20.00
CA PRO A 142 6.10 -13.79 20.55
C PRO A 142 5.95 -13.42 22.04
N ALA A 143 7.05 -13.42 22.79
CA ALA A 143 7.08 -13.00 24.20
C ALA A 143 7.11 -11.47 24.37
N GLY A 144 7.11 -10.69 23.29
CA GLY A 144 7.23 -9.24 23.31
C GLY A 144 8.67 -8.74 23.35
N GLY A 145 8.84 -7.42 23.54
CA GLY A 145 10.15 -6.79 23.67
C GLY A 145 10.86 -6.56 22.32
N ALA A 146 10.11 -6.33 21.25
CA ALA A 146 10.65 -6.02 19.92
C ALA A 146 11.36 -4.66 19.85
N LEU A 147 10.91 -3.70 20.68
CA LEU A 147 11.52 -2.37 20.72
C LEU A 147 12.97 -2.44 21.21
N GLY A 148 13.89 -1.77 20.49
CA GLY A 148 15.32 -1.77 20.79
C GLY A 148 16.08 -3.01 20.28
N ARG A 149 15.39 -4.05 19.79
CA ARG A 149 16.04 -5.21 19.16
C ARG A 149 16.52 -4.90 17.76
N ARG A 150 17.49 -5.65 17.31
CA ARG A 150 18.09 -5.48 15.98
C ARG A 150 17.50 -6.46 15.00
N VAL A 151 17.27 -5.96 13.78
CA VAL A 151 16.79 -6.74 12.65
C VAL A 151 17.51 -6.31 11.38
N ARG A 152 17.59 -7.20 10.40
CA ARG A 152 18.01 -6.84 9.04
C ARG A 152 17.11 -7.50 8.01
N ASP A 153 17.04 -6.88 6.86
CA ASP A 153 16.45 -7.47 5.67
C ASP A 153 17.53 -8.19 4.85
N ILE A 154 17.15 -9.26 4.23
CA ILE A 154 17.99 -10.01 3.29
C ILE A 154 17.22 -10.09 1.98
N ALA A 155 17.69 -9.36 0.98
CA ALA A 155 17.10 -9.41 -0.35
C ALA A 155 17.44 -10.75 -1.02
N VAL A 156 16.40 -11.51 -1.37
CA VAL A 156 16.56 -12.79 -2.07
C VAL A 156 16.27 -12.57 -3.55
N THR A 157 17.28 -12.81 -4.38
CA THR A 157 17.20 -12.69 -5.83
C THR A 157 17.62 -13.99 -6.51
N GLN A 158 17.37 -14.09 -7.82
CA GLN A 158 17.85 -15.26 -8.59
C GLN A 158 19.39 -15.43 -8.58
N GLY A 159 20.13 -14.38 -8.27
CA GLY A 159 21.59 -14.37 -8.17
C GLY A 159 22.14 -14.66 -6.78
N GLY A 160 21.29 -14.89 -5.79
CA GLY A 160 21.68 -15.14 -4.40
C GLY A 160 20.97 -14.24 -3.39
N SER A 161 21.43 -14.28 -2.16
CA SER A 161 20.90 -13.46 -1.06
C SER A 161 21.91 -12.37 -0.69
N THR A 162 21.43 -11.14 -0.55
CA THR A 162 22.23 -9.98 -0.14
C THR A 162 21.69 -9.44 1.18
N PRO A 163 22.44 -9.59 2.30
CA PRO A 163 22.02 -9.05 3.58
C PRO A 163 22.18 -7.53 3.62
N GLY A 164 21.13 -6.85 4.08
CA GLY A 164 21.16 -5.44 4.41
C GLY A 164 21.86 -5.16 5.74
N PRO A 165 22.03 -3.89 6.11
CA PRO A 165 22.60 -3.49 7.40
C PRO A 165 21.69 -3.86 8.56
N TRP A 166 22.29 -4.11 9.72
CA TRP A 166 21.56 -4.24 10.97
C TRP A 166 20.92 -2.92 11.38
N ARG A 167 19.65 -2.97 11.75
CA ARG A 167 18.86 -1.81 12.19
C ARG A 167 18.24 -2.06 13.55
N THR A 168 18.11 -1.02 14.35
CA THR A 168 17.44 -1.11 15.66
C THR A 168 15.97 -0.77 15.50
N GLY A 169 15.08 -1.58 16.03
CA GLY A 169 13.65 -1.31 16.09
C GLY A 169 13.35 -0.09 16.99
N GLY A 170 13.21 1.08 16.40
CA GLY A 170 12.90 2.34 17.08
C GLY A 170 11.42 2.55 17.33
N GLY A 171 10.55 1.82 16.63
CA GLY A 171 9.10 1.89 16.76
C GLY A 171 8.41 0.61 16.32
N ILE A 172 7.20 0.42 16.83
CA ILE A 172 6.26 -0.61 16.37
C ILE A 172 5.04 0.13 15.84
N GLY A 173 4.73 -0.05 14.55
CA GLY A 173 3.64 0.63 13.88
C GLY A 173 2.51 -0.33 13.49
N GLY A 174 1.34 0.25 13.27
CA GLY A 174 0.20 -0.47 12.72
C GLY A 174 0.49 -1.01 11.32
N GLU A 175 -0.36 -1.88 10.85
CA GLU A 175 -0.21 -2.55 9.56
C GLU A 175 -0.92 -1.77 8.46
N VAL A 176 -0.24 -1.57 7.35
CA VAL A 176 -0.88 -1.18 6.09
C VAL A 176 -1.35 -2.47 5.41
N ARG A 177 -2.64 -2.64 5.26
CA ARG A 177 -3.16 -3.76 4.47
C ARG A 177 -2.87 -3.52 3.00
N GLN A 178 -2.07 -4.38 2.42
CA GLN A 178 -1.64 -4.25 1.03
C GLN A 178 -2.49 -5.07 0.06
N THR A 179 -3.39 -5.90 0.58
CA THR A 179 -4.29 -6.74 -0.22
C THR A 179 -5.55 -7.00 0.58
N TYR A 180 -6.67 -7.18 -0.12
CA TYR A 180 -7.95 -7.63 0.46
C TYR A 180 -7.88 -9.06 1.03
N ASP A 181 -6.80 -9.79 0.77
CA ASP A 181 -6.52 -11.10 1.37
C ASP A 181 -6.03 -10.87 2.81
N ASP A 182 -6.70 -11.48 3.77
CA ASP A 182 -6.58 -11.33 5.23
C ASP A 182 -5.20 -11.78 5.81
N ARG A 183 -4.20 -11.91 4.95
CA ARG A 183 -2.85 -12.27 5.37
C ARG A 183 -2.17 -11.04 5.93
N GLN A 184 -2.13 -10.99 7.26
CA GLN A 184 -1.32 -10.02 8.00
C GLN A 184 0.12 -10.09 7.51
N ARG A 185 0.58 -9.05 6.81
CA ARG A 185 1.95 -8.99 6.32
C ARG A 185 2.89 -8.55 7.42
N SER A 186 4.08 -9.09 7.32
CA SER A 186 5.20 -8.75 8.21
C SER A 186 6.08 -7.75 7.49
N ASP A 187 5.94 -6.46 7.78
CA ASP A 187 6.69 -5.41 7.07
C ASP A 187 7.72 -4.73 7.98
N LEU A 188 8.88 -4.46 7.41
CA LEU A 188 9.96 -3.69 7.99
C LEU A 188 10.06 -2.37 7.23
N TYR A 189 9.86 -1.25 7.93
CA TYR A 189 9.99 0.09 7.39
C TYR A 189 11.34 0.68 7.72
N MET A 190 12.05 1.15 6.72
CA MET A 190 13.42 1.67 6.85
C MET A 190 13.46 3.13 6.42
N PRO A 191 14.17 4.00 7.16
CA PRO A 191 14.35 5.38 6.77
C PRO A 191 15.21 5.47 5.52
N ARG A 192 14.76 6.22 4.54
CA ARG A 192 15.51 6.48 3.32
C ARG A 192 15.10 7.77 2.64
N THR A 193 16.06 8.47 2.09
CA THR A 193 15.83 9.51 1.10
C THR A 193 15.82 8.88 -0.30
N PRO A 194 14.87 9.26 -1.18
CA PRO A 194 14.86 8.71 -2.54
C PRO A 194 16.13 9.08 -3.30
N ASP A 195 16.82 8.07 -3.81
CA ASP A 195 18.08 8.20 -4.54
C ASP A 195 18.08 7.49 -5.91
N GLY A 196 16.90 7.11 -6.39
CA GLY A 196 16.71 6.35 -7.61
C GLY A 196 15.85 7.05 -8.65
N ARG A 197 15.83 6.44 -9.85
CA ARG A 197 15.03 6.89 -11.01
C ARG A 197 13.52 6.89 -10.76
N PHE A 198 13.07 6.04 -9.86
CA PHE A 198 11.67 5.82 -9.56
C PHE A 198 11.39 6.17 -8.12
N GLY A 199 10.28 6.82 -7.90
CA GLY A 199 9.79 7.10 -6.57
C GLY A 199 8.28 7.29 -6.58
N THR A 200 7.61 6.86 -5.52
CA THR A 200 6.21 7.18 -5.30
C THR A 200 6.13 8.16 -4.13
N PHE A 201 5.60 9.32 -4.42
CA PHE A 201 5.42 10.40 -3.46
C PHE A 201 3.95 10.52 -3.09
N TYR A 202 3.71 10.83 -1.86
CA TYR A 202 2.37 10.97 -1.30
C TYR A 202 2.24 12.34 -0.65
N VAL A 203 1.11 12.96 -0.84
CA VAL A 203 0.75 14.23 -0.22
C VAL A 203 -0.69 14.18 0.23
N ARG A 204 -0.95 14.59 1.46
CA ARG A 204 -2.32 14.75 1.95
C ARG A 204 -2.77 16.18 1.65
N SER A 205 -3.79 16.32 0.80
CA SER A 205 -4.27 17.62 0.34
C SER A 205 -5.79 17.65 0.27
N HIS A 206 -6.37 18.82 0.53
CA HIS A 206 -7.79 19.09 0.34
C HIS A 206 -8.10 19.60 -1.08
N LEU A 207 -7.08 19.80 -1.91
CA LEU A 207 -7.27 20.23 -3.28
C LEU A 207 -7.95 19.13 -4.12
N PRO A 208 -8.83 19.51 -5.07
CA PRO A 208 -9.35 18.54 -6.02
C PRO A 208 -8.21 17.84 -6.80
N GLY A 209 -8.35 16.53 -7.00
CA GLY A 209 -7.31 15.70 -7.62
C GLY A 209 -6.74 16.26 -8.94
N PRO A 210 -7.56 16.72 -9.92
CA PRO A 210 -7.05 17.33 -11.14
C PRO A 210 -6.19 18.58 -10.90
N VAL A 211 -6.63 19.45 -9.98
CA VAL A 211 -5.88 20.69 -9.64
C VAL A 211 -4.52 20.35 -9.04
N LEU A 212 -4.50 19.40 -8.11
CA LEU A 212 -3.26 18.95 -7.50
C LEU A 212 -2.34 18.28 -8.54
N SER A 213 -2.88 17.45 -9.42
CA SER A 213 -2.11 16.79 -10.49
C SER A 213 -1.42 17.81 -11.39
N ASP A 214 -2.14 18.85 -11.81
CA ASP A 214 -1.59 19.93 -12.64
C ASP A 214 -0.47 20.69 -11.90
N GLN A 215 -0.63 20.93 -10.59
CA GLN A 215 0.40 21.58 -9.78
C GLN A 215 1.65 20.70 -9.64
N LEU A 216 1.48 19.40 -9.37
CA LEU A 216 2.61 18.47 -9.27
C LEU A 216 3.38 18.36 -10.59
N GLN A 217 2.66 18.33 -11.71
CA GLN A 217 3.28 18.30 -13.04
C GLN A 217 4.07 19.58 -13.33
N ARG A 218 3.50 20.75 -13.05
CA ARG A 218 4.21 22.04 -13.22
C ARG A 218 5.49 22.11 -12.39
N VAL A 219 5.41 21.74 -11.10
CA VAL A 219 6.59 21.70 -10.23
C VAL A 219 7.66 20.76 -10.79
N GLY A 220 7.27 19.61 -11.31
CA GLY A 220 8.22 18.68 -11.92
C GLY A 220 8.88 19.25 -13.16
N GLU A 221 8.09 19.84 -14.07
CA GLU A 221 8.58 20.48 -15.31
C GLU A 221 9.49 21.69 -15.07
N GLU A 222 9.25 22.44 -14.00
CA GLU A 222 10.14 23.54 -13.57
C GLU A 222 11.52 23.04 -13.11
N ILE A 223 11.58 21.86 -12.51
CA ILE A 223 12.82 21.26 -12.03
C ILE A 223 13.56 20.54 -13.15
N ASP A 224 12.84 19.71 -13.91
CA ASP A 224 13.34 18.98 -15.07
C ASP A 224 12.19 18.72 -16.07
N ARG A 225 12.28 19.30 -17.26
CA ARG A 225 11.29 19.14 -18.34
C ARG A 225 11.14 17.71 -18.84
N ASP A 226 12.14 16.88 -18.61
CA ASP A 226 12.14 15.46 -18.99
C ASP A 226 11.61 14.56 -17.88
N ALA A 227 11.33 15.08 -16.69
CA ALA A 227 10.73 14.32 -15.61
C ALA A 227 9.28 13.94 -15.95
N VAL A 228 8.95 12.68 -15.78
CA VAL A 228 7.59 12.19 -15.96
C VAL A 228 6.94 12.02 -14.59
N ILE A 229 5.90 12.82 -14.34
CA ILE A 229 5.12 12.76 -13.11
C ILE A 229 3.74 12.23 -13.46
N ASN A 230 3.47 11.01 -13.01
CA ASN A 230 2.19 10.37 -13.20
C ASN A 230 1.39 10.42 -11.89
N PRO A 231 0.34 11.24 -11.82
CA PRO A 231 -0.55 11.19 -10.66
C PRO A 231 -1.20 9.81 -10.60
N LEU A 232 -1.12 9.19 -9.43
CA LEU A 232 -1.77 7.93 -9.13
C LEU A 232 -2.95 8.25 -8.22
N ARG A 233 -4.15 7.94 -8.64
CA ARG A 233 -5.30 7.98 -7.73
C ARG A 233 -5.30 6.68 -6.93
N LEU A 234 -4.99 6.79 -5.64
CA LEU A 234 -5.01 5.63 -4.72
C LEU A 234 -6.38 4.95 -4.67
N VAL A 235 -7.45 5.75 -4.82
CA VAL A 235 -8.84 5.26 -4.81
C VAL A 235 -9.28 4.76 -6.19
N GLU A 236 -8.73 5.28 -7.30
CA GLU A 236 -9.08 4.80 -8.65
C GLU A 236 -8.44 3.46 -9.02
N HIS A 237 -7.32 3.09 -8.40
CA HIS A 237 -6.81 1.73 -8.56
C HIS A 237 -7.81 0.72 -8.00
N ASP A 238 -8.52 1.13 -6.97
CA ASP A 238 -9.60 0.37 -6.38
C ASP A 238 -10.87 0.41 -7.24
N ASP A 239 -11.24 1.58 -7.82
CA ASP A 239 -12.41 1.72 -8.66
C ASP A 239 -12.32 0.93 -9.98
N GLN A 240 -11.17 0.80 -10.61
CA GLN A 240 -11.02 -0.01 -11.83
C GLN A 240 -11.06 -1.51 -11.52
N THR A 241 -10.49 -1.93 -10.43
CA THR A 241 -10.57 -3.32 -9.95
C THR A 241 -11.98 -3.62 -9.46
N LEU A 242 -12.63 -2.67 -8.79
CA LEU A 242 -14.01 -2.80 -8.32
C LEU A 242 -15.04 -2.64 -9.44
N ALA A 243 -14.76 -1.87 -10.51
CA ALA A 243 -15.68 -1.72 -11.64
C ALA A 243 -15.91 -3.07 -12.34
N GLY A 244 -14.86 -3.87 -12.56
CA GLY A 244 -14.98 -5.24 -13.07
C GLY A 244 -15.79 -6.15 -12.12
N THR A 245 -15.52 -6.05 -10.83
CA THR A 245 -16.22 -6.84 -9.80
C THR A 245 -17.68 -6.37 -9.65
N ARG A 246 -17.95 -5.07 -9.69
CA ARG A 246 -19.31 -4.50 -9.69
C ARG A 246 -20.11 -4.95 -10.91
N PHE A 247 -19.52 -4.91 -12.10
CA PHE A 247 -20.17 -5.39 -13.32
C PHE A 247 -20.54 -6.86 -13.23
N LEU A 248 -19.60 -7.71 -12.78
CA LEU A 248 -19.87 -9.14 -12.56
C LEU A 248 -20.96 -9.35 -11.50
N THR A 249 -20.95 -8.58 -10.42
CA THR A 249 -21.96 -8.64 -9.36
C THR A 249 -23.35 -8.28 -9.89
N TRP A 250 -23.48 -7.21 -10.68
CA TRP A 250 -24.76 -6.83 -11.30
C TRP A 250 -25.24 -7.87 -12.31
N MET A 251 -24.35 -8.45 -13.11
CA MET A 251 -24.68 -9.55 -14.02
C MET A 251 -25.20 -10.78 -13.25
N LEU A 252 -24.47 -11.19 -12.21
CA LEU A 252 -24.86 -12.34 -11.39
C LEU A 252 -26.18 -12.09 -10.66
N ALA A 253 -26.42 -10.89 -10.13
CA ALA A 253 -27.70 -10.51 -9.51
C ALA A 253 -28.84 -10.59 -10.54
N GLY A 254 -28.63 -10.13 -11.77
CA GLY A 254 -29.60 -10.24 -12.87
C GLY A 254 -29.93 -11.70 -13.19
N PHE A 255 -28.91 -12.56 -13.34
CA PHE A 255 -29.13 -14.00 -13.58
C PHE A 255 -29.84 -14.69 -12.41
N ALA A 256 -29.49 -14.34 -11.17
CA ALA A 256 -30.16 -14.89 -9.99
C ALA A 256 -31.64 -14.48 -9.94
N ALA A 257 -31.99 -13.24 -10.27
CA ALA A 257 -33.36 -12.76 -10.34
C ALA A 257 -34.17 -13.52 -11.41
N ILE A 258 -33.60 -13.70 -12.61
CA ILE A 258 -34.23 -14.45 -13.70
C ILE A 258 -34.42 -15.91 -13.29
N ALA A 259 -33.39 -16.57 -12.71
CA ALA A 259 -33.47 -17.93 -12.25
C ALA A 259 -34.55 -18.12 -11.17
N THR A 260 -34.67 -17.18 -10.23
CA THR A 260 -35.69 -17.18 -9.18
C THR A 260 -37.08 -17.06 -9.79
N PHE A 261 -37.26 -16.15 -10.76
CA PHE A 261 -38.52 -15.96 -11.45
C PHE A 261 -38.96 -17.22 -12.21
N LEU A 262 -38.03 -17.85 -12.94
CA LEU A 262 -38.30 -19.12 -13.65
C LEU A 262 -38.63 -20.27 -12.67
N ALA A 263 -37.96 -20.34 -11.53
CA ALA A 263 -38.24 -21.31 -10.49
C ALA A 263 -39.67 -21.12 -9.91
N MET A 264 -40.10 -19.90 -9.67
CA MET A 264 -41.45 -19.59 -9.22
C MET A 264 -42.51 -19.98 -10.25
N LEU A 265 -42.25 -19.69 -11.54
CA LEU A 265 -43.15 -20.13 -12.63
C LEU A 265 -43.22 -21.66 -12.74
N GLY A 266 -42.09 -22.35 -12.57
CA GLY A 266 -42.04 -23.80 -12.57
C GLY A 266 -42.85 -24.43 -11.43
N ILE A 267 -42.73 -23.89 -10.21
CA ILE A 267 -43.51 -24.33 -9.05
C ILE A 267 -45.01 -24.06 -9.27
N TYR A 268 -45.33 -22.85 -9.77
CA TYR A 268 -46.73 -22.50 -10.06
C TYR A 268 -47.34 -23.45 -11.10
N GLY A 269 -46.61 -23.75 -12.20
CA GLY A 269 -47.08 -24.69 -13.23
C GLY A 269 -47.31 -26.09 -12.71
N VAL A 270 -46.42 -26.60 -11.85
CA VAL A 270 -46.59 -27.94 -11.24
C VAL A 270 -47.77 -27.97 -10.27
N THR A 271 -47.93 -26.95 -9.43
CA THR A 271 -49.03 -26.88 -8.48
C THR A 271 -50.38 -26.67 -9.17
N ALA A 272 -50.46 -25.88 -10.22
CA ALA A 272 -51.68 -25.68 -11.01
C ALA A 272 -52.11 -26.96 -11.74
N TYR A 273 -51.17 -27.80 -12.18
CA TYR A 273 -51.47 -29.11 -12.81
C TYR A 273 -51.90 -30.17 -11.78
N ALA A 274 -51.37 -30.12 -10.56
CA ALA A 274 -51.69 -31.08 -9.50
C ALA A 274 -53.07 -30.89 -8.85
N VAL A 275 -53.74 -29.73 -9.11
CA VAL A 275 -55.06 -29.38 -8.56
C VAL A 275 -56.22 -29.64 -9.56
N GLN A 276 -55.91 -30.03 -10.81
CA GLN A 276 -56.88 -30.51 -11.79
C GLN A 276 -56.98 -32.01 -11.74
#